data_7b232745f49a674f97c2b507f7ec87af
#
_entry.id   7b232745f49a674f97c2b507f7ec87af
#
_cell.length_a   1.000
_cell.length_b   1.000
_cell.length_c   1.000
_cell.angle_alpha   90.00
_cell.angle_beta   90.00
_cell.angle_gamma   90.00
#
_symmetry.space_group_name_H-M   'P 1'
#
loop_
_entity.id
_entity.type
_entity.pdbx_description
1 polymer ?
#
loop_
_entity_poly.entity_id
_entity_poly.type
_entity_poly.pdbx_seq_one_letter_code
_entity_poly.pdbx_strand_id
1 'polypeptide(L)'
;MLAGCGNNTDKAPAATNAPTETNAAANSGNTGTETAKYKDGTYYATVEADAKTGWQTYALMTVEGGKITKADWNAFNVNNSGDLKKKVSEDGKYGMKAGGASSEWHEQAAKAEAFLIEKQDPAAITLDAEGKTDAISGVSVHVTDFVKAAEAALAAGPVEAGQYKDGGYHAEGEMDKDSGWKSTVDLTVANGNIVAVKFSGVNAAGDDKKQFSVDGKYGMKAGGAQAEWHEEIAKVEQYYLEKGAAPELTAEGKTDAISGVSIHVGEYFTLAEKALEGAK
;
A
#
# COMPACT_ATOMS: atom_id res chain seq x y z
N MET A 1 72.79 46.42 -5.36
CA MET A 1 73.51 46.94 -4.17
C MET A 1 73.14 45.97 -3.07
N LEU A 2 74.12 45.14 -2.74
CA LEU A 2 74.80 44.97 -1.44
C LEU A 2 73.95 44.28 -0.40
N ALA A 3 74.15 42.98 -0.11
CA ALA A 3 75.22 42.39 0.74
C ALA A 3 74.82 42.53 2.23
N GLY A 4 74.92 41.54 3.06
CA GLY A 4 75.82 40.58 3.48
C GLY A 4 75.27 39.77 4.63
N CYS A 5 75.49 38.51 4.73
CA CYS A 5 76.57 37.80 5.45
C CYS A 5 76.60 37.94 6.96
N GLY A 6 76.71 36.76 7.58
CA GLY A 6 77.25 36.59 8.91
C GLY A 6 76.71 35.32 9.61
N ASN A 7 77.29 34.32 9.49
CA ASN A 7 78.04 33.20 10.01
C ASN A 7 78.27 33.27 11.53
N ASN A 8 78.06 32.24 12.31
CA ASN A 8 79.01 31.34 12.89
C ASN A 8 78.52 30.49 14.06
N THR A 9 78.56 29.18 13.94
CA THR A 9 79.30 28.18 14.74
C THR A 9 79.14 28.20 16.27
N ASP A 10 78.81 27.17 16.94
CA ASP A 10 79.45 25.92 17.23
C ASP A 10 78.84 25.22 18.45
N LYS A 11 78.88 23.94 18.43
CA LYS A 11 79.28 22.95 19.39
C LYS A 11 78.21 22.07 20.04
N ALA A 12 78.17 20.84 19.63
CA ALA A 12 77.76 19.69 20.42
C ALA A 12 78.76 19.38 21.55
N PRO A 13 78.40 18.56 22.58
CA PRO A 13 78.33 17.12 22.39
C PRO A 13 77.36 16.34 23.36
N ALA A 14 77.13 15.09 22.93
CA ALA A 14 77.03 13.82 23.64
C ALA A 14 75.79 13.39 24.41
N ALA A 15 75.16 12.43 23.80
CA ALA A 15 74.77 11.07 24.22
C ALA A 15 74.23 10.80 25.63
N THR A 16 73.04 10.18 25.72
CA THR A 16 72.88 8.86 26.39
C THR A 16 71.49 8.27 26.11
N ASN A 17 71.47 7.06 25.57
CA ASN A 17 70.61 5.90 25.77
C ASN A 17 69.05 6.01 25.69
N ALA A 18 68.59 5.20 24.77
CA ALA A 18 67.19 4.70 24.59
C ALA A 18 66.64 3.98 25.83
N PRO A 19 65.30 3.83 25.88
CA PRO A 19 64.70 2.59 25.34
C PRO A 19 63.56 2.78 24.38
N THR A 20 63.45 1.81 23.52
CA THR A 20 62.50 1.49 22.51
C THR A 20 61.11 1.37 23.11
N GLU A 21 60.17 2.22 22.72
CA GLU A 21 58.75 1.90 22.82
C GLU A 21 58.17 1.79 21.43
N THR A 22 57.64 0.61 21.17
CA THR A 22 56.92 0.19 19.98
C THR A 22 55.63 1.04 19.83
N ASN A 23 55.64 1.91 18.86
CA ASN A 23 54.46 2.64 18.45
C ASN A 23 53.58 1.71 17.60
N ALA A 24 52.53 1.10 18.23
CA ALA A 24 51.49 0.43 17.54
C ALA A 24 50.73 1.47 16.69
N ALA A 25 50.89 1.36 15.39
CA ALA A 25 50.10 2.11 14.42
C ALA A 25 48.60 1.82 14.69
N ALA A 26 47.92 2.80 15.23
CA ALA A 26 46.47 2.81 15.23
C ALA A 26 46.00 2.83 13.76
N ASN A 27 45.55 1.67 13.32
CA ASN A 27 44.83 1.53 12.05
C ASN A 27 43.50 2.32 12.22
N SER A 28 43.51 3.57 11.81
CA SER A 28 42.26 4.31 11.58
C SER A 28 41.51 3.59 10.47
N GLY A 29 40.68 2.63 10.87
CA GLY A 29 39.66 2.07 9.98
C GLY A 29 38.81 3.24 9.49
N ASN A 30 39.03 3.59 8.23
CA ASN A 30 38.13 4.44 7.47
C ASN A 30 36.80 3.68 7.36
N THR A 31 35.91 3.82 8.36
CA THR A 31 34.53 3.52 8.22
C THR A 31 33.97 4.56 7.26
N GLY A 32 34.08 4.26 5.97
CA GLY A 32 33.39 4.99 4.95
C GLY A 32 31.91 5.04 5.40
N THR A 33 31.43 6.20 5.76
CA THR A 33 30.01 6.46 5.96
C THR A 33 29.38 6.21 4.59
N GLU A 34 28.85 5.00 4.39
CA GLU A 34 28.01 4.71 3.23
C GLU A 34 26.91 5.77 3.27
N THR A 35 26.91 6.66 2.28
CA THR A 35 25.91 7.73 2.23
C THR A 35 24.54 7.05 2.15
N ALA A 36 23.70 7.33 3.11
CA ALA A 36 22.34 6.77 3.17
C ALA A 36 21.65 7.00 1.81
N LYS A 37 21.20 5.91 1.15
CA LYS A 37 20.61 5.99 -0.19
C LYS A 37 19.23 6.64 -0.11
N TYR A 38 18.50 6.38 0.97
CA TYR A 38 17.15 6.88 1.17
C TYR A 38 17.01 7.59 2.52
N LYS A 39 16.03 8.45 2.67
CA LYS A 39 15.67 9.08 3.94
C LYS A 39 14.84 8.08 4.76
N ASP A 40 15.08 8.01 6.07
CA ASP A 40 14.29 7.13 6.95
C ASP A 40 12.81 7.50 6.96
N GLY A 41 11.95 6.48 7.01
CA GLY A 41 10.50 6.64 7.04
C GLY A 41 9.75 5.53 6.32
N THR A 42 8.44 5.71 6.23
CA THR A 42 7.52 4.84 5.47
C THR A 42 7.34 5.38 4.06
N TYR A 43 7.39 4.51 3.08
CA TYR A 43 7.23 4.84 1.67
C TYR A 43 6.05 4.06 1.10
N TYR A 44 5.15 4.75 0.43
CA TYR A 44 3.95 4.15 -0.13
C TYR A 44 3.60 4.78 -1.47
N ALA A 45 3.33 3.96 -2.46
CA ALA A 45 2.73 4.38 -3.71
C ALA A 45 1.91 3.24 -4.32
N THR A 46 0.94 3.63 -5.14
CA THR A 46 0.11 2.73 -5.93
C THR A 46 0.39 2.94 -7.41
N VAL A 47 0.05 1.94 -8.22
CA VAL A 47 -0.12 2.10 -9.67
C VAL A 47 -1.60 2.16 -10.02
N GLU A 48 -1.94 2.39 -11.29
CA GLU A 48 -3.33 2.32 -11.75
C GLU A 48 -3.89 0.91 -11.56
N ALA A 49 -5.20 0.82 -11.28
CA ALA A 49 -5.88 -0.45 -11.17
C ALA A 49 -5.94 -1.17 -12.53
N ASP A 50 -5.74 -2.48 -12.51
CA ASP A 50 -5.95 -3.31 -13.69
C ASP A 50 -7.43 -3.27 -14.11
N ALA A 51 -7.70 -2.81 -15.32
CA ALA A 51 -9.05 -2.54 -15.80
C ALA A 51 -9.93 -3.81 -15.90
N LYS A 52 -9.32 -5.01 -15.98
CA LYS A 52 -10.06 -6.27 -16.11
C LYS A 52 -10.38 -6.88 -14.77
N THR A 53 -9.44 -6.81 -13.84
CA THR A 53 -9.54 -7.49 -12.54
C THR A 53 -9.90 -6.56 -11.40
N GLY A 54 -9.69 -5.25 -11.56
CA GLY A 54 -9.86 -4.25 -10.51
C GLY A 54 -8.76 -4.25 -9.44
N TRP A 55 -7.73 -5.09 -9.55
CA TRP A 55 -6.63 -5.07 -8.60
C TRP A 55 -5.74 -3.85 -8.83
N GLN A 56 -5.57 -3.06 -7.79
CA GLN A 56 -4.64 -1.93 -7.73
C GLN A 56 -3.45 -2.29 -6.85
N THR A 57 -2.30 -2.43 -7.48
CA THR A 57 -1.04 -2.79 -6.80
C THR A 57 -0.47 -1.59 -6.05
N TYR A 58 0.09 -1.87 -4.87
CA TYR A 58 0.91 -0.92 -4.13
C TYR A 58 2.23 -1.55 -3.66
N ALA A 59 3.20 -0.69 -3.38
CA ALA A 59 4.40 -1.00 -2.61
C ALA A 59 4.39 -0.17 -1.34
N LEU A 60 4.55 -0.83 -0.19
CA LEU A 60 4.75 -0.21 1.11
C LEU A 60 6.11 -0.64 1.65
N MET A 61 6.98 0.32 1.94
CA MET A 61 8.35 0.03 2.38
C MET A 61 8.67 0.82 3.64
N THR A 62 9.55 0.24 4.48
CA THR A 62 10.16 0.94 5.61
C THR A 62 11.64 1.12 5.33
N VAL A 63 12.13 2.33 5.50
CA VAL A 63 13.55 2.67 5.42
C VAL A 63 14.05 3.06 6.80
N GLU A 64 15.14 2.43 7.23
CA GLU A 64 15.82 2.69 8.50
C GLU A 64 17.34 2.72 8.24
N GLY A 65 18.00 3.75 8.75
CA GLY A 65 19.44 3.95 8.52
C GLY A 65 19.80 4.09 7.03
N GLY A 66 18.88 4.65 6.23
CA GLY A 66 19.04 4.86 4.80
C GLY A 66 18.91 3.61 3.93
N LYS A 67 18.42 2.50 4.49
CA LYS A 67 18.22 1.22 3.79
C LYS A 67 16.77 0.74 3.90
N ILE A 68 16.28 0.10 2.86
CA ILE A 68 14.99 -0.57 2.87
C ILE A 68 15.10 -1.79 3.80
N THR A 69 14.37 -1.77 4.92
CA THR A 69 14.37 -2.86 5.92
C THR A 69 13.13 -3.74 5.82
N LYS A 70 12.05 -3.21 5.26
CA LYS A 70 10.80 -3.93 4.99
C LYS A 70 10.25 -3.53 3.64
N ALA A 71 9.61 -4.49 2.98
CA ALA A 71 8.84 -4.26 1.76
C ALA A 71 7.57 -5.12 1.82
N ASP A 72 6.45 -4.54 1.42
CA ASP A 72 5.17 -5.20 1.22
C ASP A 72 4.66 -4.90 -0.19
N TRP A 73 4.69 -5.90 -1.05
CA TRP A 73 4.03 -5.89 -2.33
C TRP A 73 2.64 -6.46 -2.18
N ASN A 74 1.64 -5.62 -2.29
CA ASN A 74 0.27 -6.07 -2.11
C ASN A 74 -0.67 -5.36 -3.11
N ALA A 75 -1.95 -5.63 -3.03
CA ALA A 75 -2.95 -4.96 -3.84
C ALA A 75 -4.30 -4.96 -3.11
N PHE A 76 -5.13 -3.97 -3.42
CA PHE A 76 -6.54 -3.92 -3.06
C PHE A 76 -7.40 -3.94 -4.31
N ASN A 77 -8.65 -4.39 -4.21
CA ASN A 77 -9.55 -4.43 -5.35
C ASN A 77 -10.54 -3.26 -5.31
N VAL A 78 -10.44 -2.37 -6.31
CA VAL A 78 -11.29 -1.16 -6.38
C VAL A 78 -12.73 -1.46 -6.76
N ASN A 79 -12.99 -2.61 -7.39
CA ASN A 79 -14.32 -3.02 -7.81
C ASN A 79 -15.03 -3.90 -6.77
N ASN A 80 -14.24 -4.54 -5.91
CA ASN A 80 -14.73 -5.46 -4.89
C ASN A 80 -13.87 -5.34 -3.62
N SER A 81 -14.16 -4.29 -2.84
CA SER A 81 -13.48 -4.02 -1.58
C SER A 81 -13.56 -5.22 -0.62
N GLY A 82 -12.58 -5.37 0.23
CA GLY A 82 -12.44 -6.46 1.18
C GLY A 82 -10.97 -6.77 1.46
N ASP A 83 -10.64 -8.05 1.58
CA ASP A 83 -9.28 -8.47 1.91
C ASP A 83 -8.24 -8.03 0.87
N LEU A 84 -7.06 -7.66 1.38
CA LEU A 84 -5.87 -7.42 0.56
C LEU A 84 -5.45 -8.70 -0.18
N LYS A 85 -4.83 -8.55 -1.35
CA LYS A 85 -4.48 -9.66 -2.25
C LYS A 85 -3.64 -10.74 -1.60
N LYS A 86 -2.68 -10.39 -0.72
CA LYS A 86 -1.92 -11.37 0.04
C LYS A 86 -2.84 -12.25 0.87
N LYS A 87 -3.77 -11.66 1.62
CA LYS A 87 -4.72 -12.40 2.44
C LYS A 87 -5.62 -13.30 1.60
N VAL A 88 -6.15 -12.79 0.49
CA VAL A 88 -6.92 -13.60 -0.48
C VAL A 88 -6.12 -14.79 -1.00
N SER A 89 -4.83 -14.59 -1.25
CA SER A 89 -3.91 -15.64 -1.71
C SER A 89 -3.55 -16.63 -0.60
N GLU A 90 -3.31 -16.17 0.63
CA GLU A 90 -3.05 -17.00 1.81
C GLU A 90 -4.23 -17.91 2.16
N ASP A 91 -5.45 -17.38 2.02
CA ASP A 91 -6.70 -18.15 2.21
C ASP A 91 -6.99 -19.14 1.07
N GLY A 92 -6.13 -19.22 0.05
CA GLY A 92 -6.31 -20.08 -1.12
C GLY A 92 -7.40 -19.59 -2.09
N LYS A 93 -8.01 -18.44 -1.83
CA LYS A 93 -9.09 -17.87 -2.66
C LYS A 93 -8.59 -17.29 -3.99
N TYR A 94 -7.29 -16.96 -4.09
CA TYR A 94 -6.67 -16.51 -5.33
C TYR A 94 -6.39 -17.67 -6.30
N GLY A 95 -6.10 -18.87 -5.76
CA GLY A 95 -6.19 -20.14 -6.47
C GLY A 95 -5.12 -20.42 -7.50
N MET A 96 -3.90 -19.90 -7.38
CA MET A 96 -2.83 -20.17 -8.32
C MET A 96 -2.41 -21.64 -8.34
N LYS A 97 -2.21 -22.25 -7.17
CA LYS A 97 -1.89 -23.70 -7.07
C LYS A 97 -3.03 -24.55 -7.60
N ALA A 98 -4.27 -24.18 -7.32
CA ALA A 98 -5.45 -24.86 -7.88
C ALA A 98 -5.48 -24.76 -9.42
N GLY A 99 -4.96 -23.68 -9.99
CA GLY A 99 -4.74 -23.49 -11.44
C GLY A 99 -3.48 -24.13 -11.99
N GLY A 100 -2.72 -24.89 -11.20
CA GLY A 100 -1.52 -25.63 -11.64
C GLY A 100 -0.18 -24.90 -11.45
N ALA A 101 -0.16 -23.74 -10.80
CA ALA A 101 1.10 -23.05 -10.47
C ALA A 101 1.85 -23.79 -9.34
N SER A 102 3.17 -23.66 -9.30
CA SER A 102 4.03 -24.28 -8.28
C SER A 102 3.91 -23.61 -6.91
N SER A 103 3.47 -22.35 -6.87
CA SER A 103 3.32 -21.56 -5.64
C SER A 103 2.17 -20.56 -5.75
N GLU A 104 1.62 -20.15 -4.61
CA GLU A 104 0.60 -19.11 -4.53
C GLU A 104 1.21 -17.72 -4.76
N TRP A 105 0.35 -16.73 -5.04
CA TRP A 105 0.79 -15.36 -5.33
C TRP A 105 1.59 -14.74 -4.18
N HIS A 106 1.10 -14.87 -2.94
CA HIS A 106 1.77 -14.32 -1.75
C HIS A 106 3.17 -14.91 -1.53
N GLU A 107 3.37 -16.21 -1.87
CA GLU A 107 4.69 -16.87 -1.77
C GLU A 107 5.69 -16.29 -2.77
N GLN A 108 5.21 -15.89 -3.96
CA GLN A 108 6.05 -15.25 -4.99
C GLN A 108 6.30 -13.78 -4.69
N ALA A 109 5.29 -13.08 -4.16
CA ALA A 109 5.43 -11.70 -3.69
C ALA A 109 6.51 -11.59 -2.61
N ALA A 110 6.50 -12.49 -1.62
CA ALA A 110 7.51 -12.52 -0.56
C ALA A 110 8.95 -12.67 -1.09
N LYS A 111 9.15 -13.42 -2.18
CA LYS A 111 10.47 -13.54 -2.83
C LYS A 111 10.91 -12.25 -3.50
N ALA A 112 9.99 -11.55 -4.16
CA ALA A 112 10.27 -10.27 -4.80
C ALA A 112 10.59 -9.18 -3.76
N GLU A 113 9.89 -9.18 -2.64
CA GLU A 113 10.14 -8.29 -1.50
C GLU A 113 11.52 -8.54 -0.88
N ALA A 114 11.86 -9.81 -0.63
CA ALA A 114 13.18 -10.18 -0.11
C ALA A 114 14.31 -9.76 -1.06
N PHE A 115 14.10 -9.91 -2.38
CA PHE A 115 15.07 -9.48 -3.39
C PHE A 115 15.23 -7.95 -3.40
N LEU A 116 14.14 -7.19 -3.29
CA LEU A 116 14.20 -5.73 -3.19
C LEU A 116 14.96 -5.29 -1.93
N ILE A 117 14.71 -5.93 -0.78
CA ILE A 117 15.42 -5.66 0.47
C ILE A 117 16.92 -5.99 0.33
N GLU A 118 17.28 -7.09 -0.34
CA GLU A 118 18.68 -7.46 -0.60
C GLU A 118 19.38 -6.46 -1.52
N LYS A 119 18.73 -6.10 -2.64
CA LYS A 119 19.34 -5.25 -3.68
C LYS A 119 19.25 -3.76 -3.40
N GLN A 120 18.32 -3.33 -2.56
CA GLN A 120 18.13 -1.92 -2.21
C GLN A 120 17.78 -1.03 -3.42
N ASP A 121 17.29 -1.64 -4.51
CA ASP A 121 16.98 -0.96 -5.76
C ASP A 121 15.91 -1.73 -6.55
N PRO A 122 14.72 -1.15 -6.79
CA PRO A 122 13.70 -1.80 -7.62
C PRO A 122 14.18 -2.10 -9.05
N ALA A 123 15.06 -1.26 -9.61
CA ALA A 123 15.61 -1.44 -10.95
C ALA A 123 16.49 -2.71 -11.10
N ALA A 124 16.93 -3.31 -9.97
CA ALA A 124 17.61 -4.60 -9.98
C ALA A 124 16.67 -5.77 -10.37
N ILE A 125 15.36 -5.58 -10.28
CA ILE A 125 14.36 -6.53 -10.77
C ILE A 125 14.19 -6.29 -12.27
N THR A 126 15.04 -6.93 -13.07
CA THR A 126 14.98 -6.80 -14.53
C THR A 126 13.74 -7.47 -15.10
N LEU A 127 13.08 -6.81 -16.05
CA LEU A 127 11.82 -7.24 -16.63
C LEU A 127 12.04 -7.77 -18.07
N ASP A 128 11.34 -8.83 -18.42
CA ASP A 128 11.18 -9.26 -19.81
C ASP A 128 10.06 -8.46 -20.52
N ALA A 129 9.79 -8.80 -21.78
CA ALA A 129 8.78 -8.12 -22.60
C ALA A 129 7.34 -8.34 -22.07
N GLU A 130 7.10 -9.43 -21.34
CA GLU A 130 5.83 -9.73 -20.69
C GLU A 130 5.70 -9.13 -19.28
N GLY A 131 6.75 -8.47 -18.75
CA GLY A 131 6.74 -7.89 -17.40
C GLY A 131 6.97 -8.92 -16.29
N LYS A 132 7.61 -10.04 -16.63
CA LYS A 132 8.10 -11.05 -15.67
C LYS A 132 9.59 -10.85 -15.42
N THR A 133 10.17 -11.67 -14.55
CA THR A 133 11.59 -11.57 -14.22
C THR A 133 12.24 -12.93 -14.09
N ASP A 134 13.45 -13.06 -14.64
CA ASP A 134 14.36 -14.18 -14.41
C ASP A 134 15.37 -13.90 -13.28
N ALA A 135 15.38 -12.66 -12.77
CA ALA A 135 16.29 -12.27 -11.67
C ALA A 135 15.95 -12.96 -10.34
N ILE A 136 14.70 -13.46 -10.18
CA ILE A 136 14.21 -14.01 -8.93
C ILE A 136 13.70 -15.43 -9.14
N SER A 137 14.44 -16.41 -8.63
CA SER A 137 14.07 -17.81 -8.77
C SER A 137 12.71 -18.14 -8.14
N GLY A 138 11.84 -18.77 -8.92
CA GLY A 138 10.50 -19.20 -8.49
C GLY A 138 9.49 -18.05 -8.37
N VAL A 139 9.71 -16.96 -9.10
CA VAL A 139 8.72 -15.91 -9.39
C VAL A 139 8.34 -16.03 -10.88
N SER A 140 7.09 -16.27 -11.15
CA SER A 140 6.52 -16.41 -12.50
C SER A 140 5.38 -15.44 -12.78
N VAL A 141 4.94 -14.70 -11.76
CA VAL A 141 3.93 -13.65 -11.88
C VAL A 141 4.55 -12.39 -12.52
N HIS A 142 3.68 -11.54 -13.09
CA HIS A 142 4.10 -10.23 -13.56
C HIS A 142 4.52 -9.37 -12.36
N VAL A 143 5.72 -8.80 -12.42
CA VAL A 143 6.29 -7.98 -11.34
C VAL A 143 6.37 -6.49 -11.70
N THR A 144 5.97 -6.13 -12.92
CA THR A 144 6.02 -4.75 -13.44
C THR A 144 5.38 -3.74 -12.50
N ASP A 145 4.18 -4.05 -12.00
CA ASP A 145 3.44 -3.10 -11.15
C ASP A 145 4.09 -2.93 -9.78
N PHE A 146 4.71 -3.98 -9.25
CA PHE A 146 5.50 -3.88 -8.03
C PHE A 146 6.72 -2.98 -8.22
N VAL A 147 7.49 -3.20 -9.31
CA VAL A 147 8.66 -2.37 -9.62
C VAL A 147 8.26 -0.90 -9.75
N LYS A 148 7.22 -0.61 -10.55
CA LYS A 148 6.71 0.76 -10.74
C LYS A 148 6.24 1.39 -9.44
N ALA A 149 5.48 0.66 -8.60
CA ALA A 149 5.01 1.16 -7.32
C ALA A 149 6.18 1.45 -6.36
N ALA A 150 7.18 0.55 -6.30
CA ALA A 150 8.36 0.75 -5.47
C ALA A 150 9.21 1.94 -5.94
N GLU A 151 9.44 2.09 -7.25
CA GLU A 151 10.12 3.25 -7.84
C GLU A 151 9.37 4.55 -7.54
N ALA A 152 8.05 4.56 -7.73
CA ALA A 152 7.21 5.73 -7.46
C ALA A 152 7.24 6.12 -5.97
N ALA A 153 7.16 5.13 -5.07
CA ALA A 153 7.24 5.38 -3.63
C ALA A 153 8.59 5.99 -3.24
N LEU A 154 9.70 5.42 -3.73
CA LEU A 154 11.04 5.92 -3.43
C LEU A 154 11.29 7.32 -4.03
N ALA A 155 10.73 7.61 -5.20
CA ALA A 155 10.83 8.92 -5.82
C ALA A 155 10.00 10.00 -5.10
N ALA A 156 8.82 9.63 -4.57
CA ALA A 156 7.95 10.53 -3.82
C ALA A 156 8.52 10.90 -2.44
N GLY A 157 9.32 10.02 -1.84
CA GLY A 157 9.83 10.18 -0.49
C GLY A 157 8.91 9.58 0.59
N PRO A 158 9.29 9.73 1.87
CA PRO A 158 8.53 9.17 2.97
C PRO A 158 7.17 9.86 3.15
N VAL A 159 6.17 9.06 3.52
CA VAL A 159 4.79 9.49 3.78
C VAL A 159 4.37 9.14 5.20
N GLU A 160 3.37 9.83 5.72
CA GLU A 160 2.73 9.46 6.97
C GLU A 160 1.73 8.31 6.74
N ALA A 161 1.69 7.36 7.66
CA ALA A 161 0.64 6.35 7.68
C ALA A 161 -0.66 6.94 8.21
N GLY A 162 -1.79 6.42 7.74
CA GLY A 162 -3.10 6.72 8.32
C GLY A 162 -3.27 6.06 9.70
N GLN A 163 -4.48 6.18 10.26
CA GLN A 163 -4.76 5.78 11.64
C GLN A 163 -5.26 4.34 11.80
N TYR A 164 -5.55 3.67 10.71
CA TYR A 164 -6.15 2.35 10.73
C TYR A 164 -5.11 1.24 10.50
N LYS A 165 -5.41 0.05 10.97
CA LYS A 165 -4.63 -1.15 10.66
C LYS A 165 -4.98 -1.66 9.27
N ASP A 166 -3.98 -2.03 8.48
CA ASP A 166 -4.16 -2.56 7.13
C ASP A 166 -4.92 -3.88 7.11
N GLY A 167 -5.84 -4.03 6.14
CA GLY A 167 -6.65 -5.23 5.98
C GLY A 167 -8.01 -4.97 5.35
N GLY A 168 -8.82 -6.03 5.25
CA GLY A 168 -10.23 -6.00 4.87
C GLY A 168 -11.13 -6.00 6.09
N TYR A 169 -12.18 -5.19 6.05
CA TYR A 169 -13.13 -5.02 7.16
C TYR A 169 -14.55 -5.09 6.63
N HIS A 170 -15.40 -5.82 7.35
CA HIS A 170 -16.78 -6.10 6.97
C HIS A 170 -17.74 -5.77 8.11
N ALA A 171 -18.88 -5.21 7.76
CA ALA A 171 -20.03 -5.11 8.64
C ALA A 171 -21.33 -5.29 7.87
N GLU A 172 -22.34 -5.82 8.55
CA GLU A 172 -23.68 -5.98 8.02
C GLU A 172 -24.73 -5.52 9.02
N GLY A 173 -25.85 -5.03 8.46
CA GLY A 173 -27.03 -4.61 9.19
C GLY A 173 -28.02 -5.76 9.41
N GLU A 174 -29.21 -5.41 9.80
CA GLU A 174 -30.32 -6.34 9.91
C GLU A 174 -31.07 -6.41 8.56
N MET A 175 -31.80 -7.51 8.35
CA MET A 175 -32.68 -7.63 7.19
C MET A 175 -33.85 -6.64 7.31
N ASP A 176 -33.88 -5.68 6.40
CA ASP A 176 -35.01 -4.75 6.32
C ASP A 176 -36.27 -5.48 5.80
N LYS A 177 -37.35 -5.42 6.55
CA LYS A 177 -38.57 -6.19 6.29
C LYS A 177 -39.38 -5.64 5.12
N ASP A 178 -39.23 -4.35 4.83
CA ASP A 178 -40.00 -3.69 3.78
C ASP A 178 -39.30 -3.83 2.42
N SER A 179 -38.03 -3.67 2.37
CA SER A 179 -37.21 -3.79 1.14
C SER A 179 -36.71 -5.21 0.87
N GLY A 180 -36.60 -6.05 1.91
CA GLY A 180 -36.04 -7.40 1.82
C GLY A 180 -34.51 -7.47 1.61
N TRP A 181 -33.77 -6.36 1.89
CA TRP A 181 -32.35 -6.28 1.79
C TRP A 181 -31.70 -6.09 3.15
N LYS A 182 -30.59 -6.75 3.37
CA LYS A 182 -29.66 -6.53 4.49
C LYS A 182 -28.48 -5.73 3.96
N SER A 183 -28.24 -4.53 4.48
CA SER A 183 -27.12 -3.70 4.05
C SER A 183 -25.78 -4.33 4.43
N THR A 184 -24.78 -4.23 3.54
CA THR A 184 -23.44 -4.72 3.75
C THR A 184 -22.41 -3.64 3.40
N VAL A 185 -21.34 -3.61 4.17
CA VAL A 185 -20.20 -2.71 3.95
C VAL A 185 -18.91 -3.51 3.99
N ASP A 186 -18.12 -3.39 2.93
CA ASP A 186 -16.75 -3.91 2.87
C ASP A 186 -15.80 -2.74 2.69
N LEU A 187 -14.76 -2.68 3.50
CA LEU A 187 -13.71 -1.66 3.46
C LEU A 187 -12.36 -2.33 3.29
N THR A 188 -11.46 -1.68 2.56
CA THR A 188 -10.05 -2.07 2.50
C THR A 188 -9.19 -0.92 3.00
N VAL A 189 -8.27 -1.23 3.90
CA VAL A 189 -7.28 -0.30 4.43
C VAL A 189 -5.89 -0.70 3.94
N ALA A 190 -5.12 0.27 3.46
CA ALA A 190 -3.70 0.13 3.12
C ALA A 190 -2.93 1.39 3.53
N ASN A 191 -1.74 1.22 4.09
CA ASN A 191 -0.95 2.29 4.71
C ASN A 191 -1.78 3.13 5.70
N GLY A 192 -2.64 2.47 6.46
CA GLY A 192 -3.49 3.10 7.49
C GLY A 192 -4.65 3.95 6.95
N ASN A 193 -4.88 3.98 5.64
CA ASN A 193 -5.94 4.77 5.00
C ASN A 193 -6.98 3.85 4.34
N ILE A 194 -8.24 4.29 4.33
CA ILE A 194 -9.30 3.61 3.57
C ILE A 194 -9.03 3.83 2.08
N VAL A 195 -8.75 2.75 1.34
CA VAL A 195 -8.37 2.80 -0.08
C VAL A 195 -9.45 2.25 -1.01
N ALA A 196 -10.37 1.44 -0.49
CA ALA A 196 -11.54 0.96 -1.23
C ALA A 196 -12.71 0.78 -0.28
N VAL A 197 -13.92 0.96 -0.81
CA VAL A 197 -15.19 0.75 -0.11
C VAL A 197 -16.20 0.16 -1.08
N LYS A 198 -17.01 -0.78 -0.58
CA LYS A 198 -18.18 -1.30 -1.26
C LYS A 198 -19.37 -1.21 -0.32
N PHE A 199 -20.33 -0.40 -0.69
CA PHE A 199 -21.64 -0.35 -0.07
C PHE A 199 -22.61 -1.16 -0.92
N SER A 200 -23.21 -2.20 -0.34
CA SER A 200 -24.14 -3.07 -1.04
C SER A 200 -25.21 -3.59 -0.08
N GLY A 201 -25.78 -4.71 -0.40
CA GLY A 201 -26.72 -5.45 0.43
C GLY A 201 -26.88 -6.85 -0.10
N VAL A 202 -27.46 -7.71 0.71
CA VAL A 202 -27.78 -9.08 0.34
C VAL A 202 -29.25 -9.35 0.66
N ASN A 203 -29.98 -10.01 -0.26
CA ASN A 203 -31.36 -10.46 -0.02
C ASN A 203 -31.40 -11.89 0.54
N ALA A 204 -32.58 -12.38 0.84
CA ALA A 204 -32.76 -13.75 1.35
C ALA A 204 -32.34 -14.85 0.35
N ALA A 205 -32.26 -14.53 -0.94
CA ALA A 205 -31.78 -15.46 -1.97
C ALA A 205 -30.24 -15.45 -2.10
N GLY A 206 -29.55 -14.51 -1.44
CA GLY A 206 -28.12 -14.34 -1.52
C GLY A 206 -27.64 -13.45 -2.69
N ASP A 207 -28.55 -12.76 -3.38
CA ASP A 207 -28.18 -11.82 -4.43
C ASP A 207 -27.49 -10.58 -3.84
N ASP A 208 -26.42 -10.10 -4.48
CA ASP A 208 -25.77 -8.82 -4.17
C ASP A 208 -26.59 -7.67 -4.76
N LYS A 209 -26.97 -6.68 -3.93
CA LYS A 209 -27.83 -5.56 -4.32
C LYS A 209 -27.25 -4.70 -5.42
N LYS A 210 -25.94 -4.43 -5.35
CA LYS A 210 -25.23 -3.62 -6.36
C LYS A 210 -25.27 -4.33 -7.71
N GLN A 211 -24.93 -5.63 -7.74
CA GLN A 211 -25.00 -6.44 -8.96
C GLN A 211 -26.44 -6.59 -9.46
N PHE A 212 -27.39 -6.81 -8.56
CA PHE A 212 -28.82 -6.89 -8.89
C PHE A 212 -29.34 -5.62 -9.57
N SER A 213 -28.83 -4.46 -9.14
CA SER A 213 -29.14 -3.17 -9.77
C SER A 213 -28.42 -3.00 -11.12
N VAL A 214 -27.16 -3.43 -11.24
CA VAL A 214 -26.41 -3.43 -12.53
C VAL A 214 -27.12 -4.29 -13.57
N ASP A 215 -27.66 -5.44 -13.16
CA ASP A 215 -28.44 -6.35 -14.03
C ASP A 215 -29.82 -5.79 -14.43
N GLY A 216 -30.18 -4.58 -13.98
CA GLY A 216 -31.46 -3.94 -14.26
C GLY A 216 -32.65 -4.54 -13.50
N LYS A 217 -32.40 -5.44 -12.54
CA LYS A 217 -33.44 -6.14 -11.78
C LYS A 217 -34.04 -5.31 -10.63
N TYR A 218 -33.29 -4.28 -10.18
CA TYR A 218 -33.72 -3.39 -9.08
C TYR A 218 -34.77 -2.36 -9.55
N GLY A 219 -34.58 -1.82 -10.76
CA GLY A 219 -35.61 -1.12 -11.52
C GLY A 219 -35.98 0.29 -11.02
N MET A 220 -35.04 1.05 -10.46
CA MET A 220 -35.35 2.44 -10.02
C MET A 220 -35.73 3.33 -11.19
N LYS A 221 -34.99 3.29 -12.31
CA LYS A 221 -35.32 4.07 -13.52
C LYS A 221 -36.64 3.65 -14.11
N ALA A 222 -37.01 2.37 -14.10
CA ALA A 222 -38.32 1.87 -14.51
C ALA A 222 -39.45 2.42 -13.61
N GLY A 223 -39.15 2.68 -12.34
CA GLY A 223 -40.02 3.35 -11.38
C GLY A 223 -40.04 4.89 -11.47
N GLY A 224 -39.30 5.48 -12.43
CA GLY A 224 -39.28 6.94 -12.66
C GLY A 224 -38.13 7.69 -11.98
N ALA A 225 -37.18 7.00 -11.33
CA ALA A 225 -35.99 7.64 -10.80
C ALA A 225 -35.03 8.07 -11.94
N GLN A 226 -34.17 9.06 -11.67
CA GLN A 226 -33.18 9.54 -12.65
C GLN A 226 -31.97 8.61 -12.80
N ALA A 227 -31.65 7.84 -11.75
CA ALA A 227 -30.52 6.91 -11.70
C ALA A 227 -30.94 5.56 -11.12
N GLU A 228 -30.17 4.52 -11.46
CA GLU A 228 -30.30 3.23 -10.80
C GLU A 228 -29.56 3.24 -9.44
N TRP A 229 -29.91 2.31 -8.57
CA TRP A 229 -29.34 2.24 -7.22
C TRP A 229 -27.82 2.17 -7.22
N HIS A 230 -27.23 1.34 -8.10
CA HIS A 230 -25.78 1.19 -8.23
C HIS A 230 -25.06 2.47 -8.68
N GLU A 231 -25.72 3.32 -9.48
CA GLU A 231 -25.18 4.59 -9.95
C GLU A 231 -25.16 5.64 -8.81
N GLU A 232 -26.15 5.62 -7.94
CA GLU A 232 -26.24 6.53 -6.80
C GLU A 232 -25.27 6.10 -5.68
N ILE A 233 -25.24 4.80 -5.33
CA ILE A 233 -24.36 4.32 -4.27
C ILE A 233 -22.88 4.47 -4.64
N ALA A 234 -22.50 4.38 -5.91
CA ALA A 234 -21.13 4.63 -6.35
C ALA A 234 -20.66 6.06 -6.03
N LYS A 235 -21.56 7.05 -6.11
CA LYS A 235 -21.24 8.44 -5.71
C LYS A 235 -21.05 8.56 -4.21
N VAL A 236 -21.79 7.79 -3.42
CA VAL A 236 -21.67 7.75 -1.96
C VAL A 236 -20.33 7.09 -1.56
N GLU A 237 -19.94 6.00 -2.22
CA GLU A 237 -18.64 5.35 -2.05
C GLU A 237 -17.50 6.30 -2.36
N GLN A 238 -17.56 7.01 -3.48
CA GLN A 238 -16.57 8.02 -3.85
C GLN A 238 -16.48 9.13 -2.81
N TYR A 239 -17.61 9.67 -2.37
CA TYR A 239 -17.63 10.68 -1.31
C TYR A 239 -16.95 10.18 -0.03
N TYR A 240 -17.25 8.94 0.38
CA TYR A 240 -16.66 8.37 1.58
C TYR A 240 -15.15 8.18 1.47
N LEU A 241 -14.66 7.74 0.31
CA LEU A 241 -13.21 7.64 0.04
C LEU A 241 -12.51 9.00 0.09
N GLU A 242 -13.18 10.06 -0.39
CA GLU A 242 -12.62 11.42 -0.39
C GLU A 242 -12.64 12.09 0.98
N LYS A 243 -13.68 11.84 1.78
CA LYS A 243 -13.94 12.55 3.05
C LYS A 243 -13.60 11.72 4.30
N GLY A 244 -13.61 10.41 4.22
CA GLY A 244 -13.39 9.51 5.36
C GLY A 244 -14.49 9.58 6.43
N ALA A 245 -15.63 10.21 6.13
CA ALA A 245 -16.70 10.46 7.08
C ALA A 245 -18.08 10.55 6.40
N ALA A 246 -19.13 10.34 7.18
CA ALA A 246 -20.51 10.56 6.72
C ALA A 246 -20.77 12.04 6.39
N PRO A 247 -21.58 12.34 5.36
CA PRO A 247 -22.11 13.68 5.14
C PRO A 247 -23.14 14.05 6.21
N GLU A 248 -23.62 15.28 6.18
CA GLU A 248 -24.84 15.65 6.90
C GLU A 248 -26.04 14.84 6.37
N LEU A 249 -26.77 14.22 7.29
CA LEU A 249 -27.91 13.34 6.99
C LEU A 249 -29.21 13.97 7.46
N THR A 250 -30.27 13.76 6.68
CA THR A 250 -31.63 14.05 7.13
C THR A 250 -32.09 13.04 8.19
N ALA A 251 -33.21 13.31 8.85
CA ALA A 251 -33.82 12.39 9.83
C ALA A 251 -34.16 11.02 9.23
N GLU A 252 -34.41 10.98 7.91
CA GLU A 252 -34.69 9.75 7.16
C GLU A 252 -33.40 9.05 6.67
N GLY A 253 -32.23 9.56 6.99
CA GLY A 253 -30.96 8.96 6.56
C GLY A 253 -30.60 9.21 5.10
N LYS A 254 -31.13 10.30 4.50
CA LYS A 254 -30.73 10.80 3.17
C LYS A 254 -29.73 11.94 3.29
N THR A 255 -29.18 12.39 2.18
CA THR A 255 -28.26 13.53 2.15
C THR A 255 -28.46 14.40 0.92
N ASP A 256 -28.34 15.71 1.10
CA ASP A 256 -28.28 16.70 0.03
C ASP A 256 -26.82 17.07 -0.32
N ALA A 257 -25.84 16.58 0.45
CA ALA A 257 -24.43 16.87 0.26
C ALA A 257 -23.82 16.16 -0.97
N ILE A 258 -24.48 15.13 -1.50
CA ILE A 258 -24.01 14.35 -2.65
C ILE A 258 -25.00 14.50 -3.80
N SER A 259 -24.63 15.25 -4.82
CA SER A 259 -25.49 15.53 -5.96
C SER A 259 -25.96 14.27 -6.69
N GLY A 260 -27.25 14.15 -6.93
CA GLY A 260 -27.87 13.03 -7.62
C GLY A 260 -27.87 11.73 -6.83
N VAL A 261 -27.97 11.83 -5.51
CA VAL A 261 -28.23 10.73 -4.57
C VAL A 261 -29.59 10.99 -3.92
N SER A 262 -30.51 10.06 -4.06
CA SER A 262 -31.88 10.13 -3.53
C SER A 262 -32.19 8.98 -2.58
N ILE A 263 -31.35 7.94 -2.56
CA ILE A 263 -31.48 6.75 -1.73
C ILE A 263 -31.14 7.04 -0.25
N HIS A 264 -31.62 6.17 0.65
CA HIS A 264 -31.21 6.19 2.04
C HIS A 264 -29.77 5.68 2.16
N VAL A 265 -28.89 6.44 2.82
CA VAL A 265 -27.46 6.13 2.91
C VAL A 265 -26.95 6.06 4.36
N GLY A 266 -27.72 6.51 5.34
CA GLY A 266 -27.28 6.64 6.73
C GLY A 266 -26.79 5.33 7.35
N GLU A 267 -27.45 4.21 7.04
CA GLU A 267 -27.07 2.90 7.56
C GLU A 267 -25.66 2.47 7.08
N TYR A 268 -25.29 2.79 5.83
CA TYR A 268 -23.97 2.44 5.29
C TYR A 268 -22.84 3.13 6.04
N PHE A 269 -23.01 4.38 6.42
CA PHE A 269 -22.00 5.09 7.22
C PHE A 269 -21.88 4.53 8.63
N THR A 270 -23.00 4.20 9.28
CA THR A 270 -23.01 3.52 10.58
C THR A 270 -22.29 2.17 10.51
N LEU A 271 -22.53 1.39 9.45
CA LEU A 271 -21.87 0.12 9.24
C LEU A 271 -20.37 0.28 8.90
N ALA A 272 -20.00 1.34 8.18
CA ALA A 272 -18.60 1.63 7.91
C ALA A 272 -17.83 1.93 9.22
N GLU A 273 -18.40 2.72 10.12
CA GLU A 273 -17.84 2.97 11.45
C GLU A 273 -17.69 1.66 12.24
N LYS A 274 -18.74 0.82 12.24
CA LYS A 274 -18.72 -0.49 12.89
C LYS A 274 -17.65 -1.42 12.31
N ALA A 275 -17.48 -1.45 10.98
CA ALA A 275 -16.43 -2.23 10.34
C ALA A 275 -15.02 -1.78 10.78
N LEU A 276 -14.81 -0.46 10.88
CA LEU A 276 -13.54 0.15 11.27
C LEU A 276 -13.21 0.02 12.77
N GLU A 277 -14.14 -0.43 13.63
CA GLU A 277 -13.82 -0.74 15.03
C GLU A 277 -12.73 -1.81 15.14
N GLY A 278 -12.71 -2.78 14.22
CA GLY A 278 -11.67 -3.80 14.12
C GLY A 278 -10.34 -3.32 13.55
N ALA A 279 -10.31 -2.11 12.99
CA ALA A 279 -9.12 -1.50 12.36
C ALA A 279 -8.35 -0.54 13.28
N LYS A 280 -8.81 -0.34 14.50
CA LYS A 280 -8.19 0.59 15.49
C LYS A 280 -7.14 -0.07 16.34
#